data_aa9883849b43616bc57be3cb1da92647
#
_entry.id   aa9883849b43616bc57be3cb1da92647
#
_cell.length_a   1.000
_cell.length_b   1.000
_cell.length_c   1.000
_cell.angle_alpha   90.00
_cell.angle_beta   90.00
_cell.angle_gamma   90.00
#
_symmetry.space_group_name_H-M   'P 1'
#
loop_
_entity.id
_entity.type
_entity.pdbx_description
1 polymer ?
#
loop_
_entity_poly.entity_id
_entity_poly.type
_entity_poly.pdbx_seq_one_letter_code
_entity_poly.pdbx_strand_id
1 'polypeptide(L)'
;MNIEHLSEQQIIRREKLKELSKLGIDAYPAELFPVNTSAAFIKNNYKEEENKSDFTDVYIAGRILSIRDMGKASFAVLQDSTGKIQLYIRRDDIAPEEDKTLYNIVWKKLLDIGDIIGVKGYVFTTKTGEISIHVSALKVLSKSLRPLPVVKEKDGETFDEVTDAEFRIASVMLT
;
A
#
# COMPACT_ATOMS: atom_id res chain seq x y z
N MET A 1 1.42 21.52 17.74
CA MET A 1 0.40 20.46 17.83
C MET A 1 0.70 19.67 19.09
N ASN A 2 -0.25 19.62 20.01
CA ASN A 2 -0.05 18.97 21.30
C ASN A 2 -0.02 17.45 21.11
N ILE A 3 1.10 16.82 21.42
CA ILE A 3 1.34 15.38 21.24
C ILE A 3 0.54 14.54 22.26
N GLU A 4 0.08 15.15 23.33
CA GLU A 4 -0.57 14.49 24.47
C GLU A 4 -1.91 13.78 24.14
N HIS A 5 -2.51 14.05 22.98
CA HIS A 5 -3.77 13.44 22.55
C HIS A 5 -3.65 12.47 21.37
N LEU A 6 -2.43 12.16 20.92
CA LEU A 6 -2.22 11.23 19.81
C LEU A 6 -2.12 9.79 20.33
N SER A 7 -2.73 8.86 19.59
CA SER A 7 -2.51 7.43 19.86
C SER A 7 -1.06 7.05 19.58
N GLU A 8 -0.59 5.96 20.19
CA GLU A 8 0.75 5.42 19.97
C GLU A 8 1.05 5.22 18.47
N GLN A 9 0.10 4.66 17.71
CA GLN A 9 0.24 4.47 16.27
C GLN A 9 0.36 5.78 15.49
N GLN A 10 -0.35 6.81 15.91
CA GLN A 10 -0.22 8.13 15.29
C GLN A 10 1.15 8.76 15.54
N ILE A 11 1.73 8.54 16.73
CA ILE A 11 3.09 9.00 17.05
C ILE A 11 4.12 8.26 16.20
N ILE A 12 4.05 6.92 16.17
CA ILE A 12 4.96 6.07 15.38
C ILE A 12 4.92 6.46 13.90
N ARG A 13 3.75 6.67 13.33
CA ARG A 13 3.61 7.05 11.90
C ARG A 13 4.17 8.43 11.61
N ARG A 14 4.10 9.37 12.54
CA ARG A 14 4.73 10.69 12.42
C ARG A 14 6.26 10.61 12.50
N GLU A 15 6.79 9.74 13.34
CA GLU A 15 8.23 9.48 13.38
C GLU A 15 8.72 8.86 12.07
N LYS A 16 8.00 7.89 11.52
CA LYS A 16 8.30 7.31 10.19
C LYS A 16 8.25 8.36 9.09
N LEU A 17 7.32 9.32 9.14
CA LEU A 17 7.27 10.45 8.22
C LEU A 17 8.54 11.29 8.28
N LYS A 18 9.06 11.58 9.48
CA LYS A 18 10.33 12.29 9.65
C LYS A 18 11.51 11.51 9.08
N GLU A 19 11.55 10.20 9.30
CA GLU A 19 12.60 9.34 8.75
C GLU A 19 12.57 9.30 7.22
N LEU A 20 11.39 9.24 6.58
CA LEU A 20 11.25 9.38 5.13
C LEU A 20 11.85 10.70 4.64
N SER A 21 11.54 11.80 5.31
CA SER A 21 12.07 13.14 4.98
C SER A 21 13.60 13.18 5.10
N LYS A 22 14.19 12.58 6.13
CA LYS A 22 15.65 12.46 6.28
C LYS A 22 16.31 11.69 5.14
N LEU A 23 15.62 10.71 4.56
CA LEU A 23 16.07 9.96 3.39
C LEU A 23 15.87 10.73 2.07
N GLY A 24 15.35 11.94 2.12
CA GLY A 24 15.05 12.75 0.92
C GLY A 24 13.80 12.30 0.18
N ILE A 25 12.93 11.52 0.83
CA ILE A 25 11.68 11.03 0.25
C ILE A 25 10.54 11.95 0.68
N ASP A 26 9.90 12.60 -0.30
CA ASP A 26 8.66 13.32 -0.08
C ASP A 26 7.50 12.33 0.07
N ALA A 27 6.89 12.33 1.24
CA ALA A 27 5.76 11.45 1.54
C ALA A 27 4.42 11.94 0.94
N TYR A 28 4.40 13.16 0.41
CA TYR A 28 3.23 13.79 -0.21
C TYR A 28 3.63 14.54 -1.49
N PRO A 29 4.20 13.84 -2.49
CA PRO A 29 4.66 14.50 -3.71
C PRO A 29 3.51 15.17 -4.46
N ALA A 30 3.76 16.39 -4.95
CA ALA A 30 2.79 17.14 -5.73
C ALA A 30 2.65 16.62 -7.17
N GLU A 31 3.64 15.88 -7.65
CA GLU A 31 3.63 15.33 -9.00
C GLU A 31 2.60 14.22 -9.16
N LEU A 32 1.93 14.22 -10.31
CA LEU A 32 1.02 13.13 -10.69
C LEU A 32 1.81 11.84 -10.97
N PHE A 33 1.37 10.75 -10.37
CA PHE A 33 1.86 9.42 -10.74
C PHE A 33 1.19 8.97 -12.05
N PRO A 34 1.95 8.50 -13.06
CA PRO A 34 1.40 8.21 -14.40
C PRO A 34 0.64 6.88 -14.45
N VAL A 35 -0.50 6.80 -13.78
CA VAL A 35 -1.37 5.60 -13.78
C VAL A 35 -1.88 5.34 -15.20
N ASN A 36 -1.74 4.11 -15.68
CA ASN A 36 -2.21 3.68 -17.00
C ASN A 36 -3.22 2.52 -16.96
N THR A 37 -3.50 1.98 -15.78
CA THR A 37 -4.42 0.85 -15.61
C THR A 37 -5.08 0.87 -14.23
N SER A 38 -5.97 -0.08 -13.98
CA SER A 38 -6.63 -0.25 -12.69
C SER A 38 -6.68 -1.72 -12.26
N ALA A 39 -6.91 -1.96 -10.98
CA ALA A 39 -7.00 -3.32 -10.44
C ALA A 39 -8.08 -4.15 -11.14
N ALA A 40 -9.28 -3.57 -11.33
CA ALA A 40 -10.38 -4.25 -12.01
C ALA A 40 -10.06 -4.51 -13.49
N PHE A 41 -9.44 -3.55 -14.18
CA PHE A 41 -9.07 -3.73 -15.60
C PHE A 41 -8.08 -4.89 -15.75
N ILE A 42 -7.05 -4.96 -14.93
CA ILE A 42 -6.07 -6.05 -14.96
C ILE A 42 -6.76 -7.39 -14.70
N LYS A 43 -7.53 -7.51 -13.62
CA LYS A 43 -8.19 -8.78 -13.23
C LYS A 43 -9.20 -9.27 -14.24
N ASN A 44 -9.87 -8.36 -14.95
CA ASN A 44 -10.89 -8.71 -15.96
C ASN A 44 -10.31 -9.00 -17.34
N ASN A 45 -9.13 -8.49 -17.66
CA ASN A 45 -8.58 -8.54 -19.02
C ASN A 45 -7.30 -9.35 -19.15
N TYR A 46 -6.51 -9.50 -18.08
CA TYR A 46 -5.25 -10.25 -18.15
C TYR A 46 -5.51 -11.75 -18.31
N LYS A 47 -4.84 -12.32 -19.31
CA LYS A 47 -4.77 -13.77 -19.56
C LYS A 47 -3.34 -14.14 -19.95
N GLU A 48 -2.68 -14.89 -19.10
CA GLU A 48 -1.24 -15.17 -19.22
C GLU A 48 -0.85 -15.76 -20.57
N GLU A 49 -1.67 -16.67 -21.11
CA GLU A 49 -1.40 -17.35 -22.38
C GLU A 49 -1.77 -16.52 -23.62
N GLU A 50 -2.60 -15.48 -23.47
CA GLU A 50 -3.16 -14.75 -24.61
C GLU A 50 -2.54 -13.35 -24.77
N ASN A 51 -2.39 -12.59 -23.69
CA ASN A 51 -2.08 -11.15 -23.77
C ASN A 51 -1.05 -10.67 -22.75
N LYS A 52 -0.22 -11.54 -22.25
CA LYS A 52 0.84 -11.22 -21.29
C LYS A 52 1.71 -10.03 -21.72
N SER A 53 1.99 -9.92 -23.03
CA SER A 53 2.80 -8.83 -23.59
C SER A 53 2.19 -7.45 -23.41
N ASP A 54 0.87 -7.35 -23.28
CA ASP A 54 0.16 -6.07 -23.13
C ASP A 54 0.24 -5.53 -21.69
N PHE A 55 0.68 -6.36 -20.74
CA PHE A 55 0.75 -6.06 -19.32
C PHE A 55 2.17 -6.09 -18.76
N THR A 56 3.15 -5.77 -19.58
CA THR A 56 4.58 -5.75 -19.19
C THR A 56 5.04 -4.43 -18.59
N ASP A 57 4.27 -3.36 -18.75
CA ASP A 57 4.59 -2.01 -18.27
C ASP A 57 3.35 -1.33 -17.69
N VAL A 58 2.89 -1.84 -16.54
CA VAL A 58 1.72 -1.33 -15.85
C VAL A 58 2.12 -0.35 -14.74
N TYR A 59 1.37 0.74 -14.65
CA TYR A 59 1.48 1.75 -13.61
C TYR A 59 0.15 1.83 -12.88
N ILE A 60 0.15 1.57 -11.58
CA ILE A 60 -1.02 1.61 -10.73
C ILE A 60 -0.71 2.32 -9.43
N ALA A 61 -1.69 3.01 -8.88
CA ALA A 61 -1.60 3.63 -7.56
C ALA A 61 -2.76 3.17 -6.69
N GLY A 62 -2.53 3.05 -5.40
CA GLY A 62 -3.56 2.65 -4.47
C GLY A 62 -3.09 2.58 -3.03
N ARG A 63 -3.98 2.15 -2.18
CA ARG A 63 -3.78 2.04 -0.74
C ARG A 63 -3.31 0.64 -0.36
N ILE A 64 -2.28 0.57 0.46
CA ILE A 64 -1.81 -0.70 1.03
C ILE A 64 -2.84 -1.18 2.06
N LEU A 65 -3.41 -2.36 1.85
CA LEU A 65 -4.35 -2.99 2.79
C LEU A 65 -3.72 -4.05 3.65
N SER A 66 -2.71 -4.75 3.13
CA SER A 66 -1.96 -5.77 3.88
C SER A 66 -0.55 -5.92 3.35
N ILE A 67 0.35 -6.35 4.22
CA ILE A 67 1.73 -6.67 3.87
C ILE A 67 2.09 -8.00 4.53
N ARG A 68 2.63 -8.92 3.73
CA ARG A 68 3.19 -10.19 4.20
C ARG A 68 4.67 -10.23 3.85
N ASP A 69 5.51 -10.01 4.85
CA ASP A 69 6.97 -10.06 4.72
C ASP A 69 7.46 -11.51 4.70
N MET A 70 8.28 -11.84 3.72
CA MET A 70 8.93 -13.14 3.57
C MET A 70 10.46 -12.99 3.48
N GLY A 71 11.02 -11.94 4.06
CA GLY A 71 12.46 -11.64 4.05
C GLY A 71 12.86 -10.77 2.85
N LYS A 72 13.48 -11.38 1.83
CA LYS A 72 13.93 -10.66 0.61
C LYS A 72 12.80 -10.39 -0.39
N ALA A 73 11.62 -10.87 -0.12
CA ALA A 73 10.41 -10.63 -0.90
C ALA A 73 9.23 -10.39 0.04
N SER A 74 8.20 -9.74 -0.48
CA SER A 74 6.96 -9.49 0.22
C SER A 74 5.78 -9.61 -0.74
N PHE A 75 4.63 -10.04 -0.22
CA PHE A 75 3.35 -9.84 -0.86
C PHE A 75 2.61 -8.71 -0.17
N ALA A 76 1.87 -7.94 -0.94
CA ALA A 76 0.99 -6.90 -0.43
C ALA A 76 -0.33 -6.90 -1.21
N VAL A 77 -1.37 -6.37 -0.61
CA VAL A 77 -2.63 -6.09 -1.29
C VAL A 77 -2.77 -4.59 -1.47
N LEU A 78 -2.92 -4.16 -2.71
CA LEU A 78 -3.16 -2.77 -3.09
C LEU A 78 -4.63 -2.61 -3.48
N GLN A 79 -5.28 -1.56 -3.00
CA GLN A 79 -6.64 -1.19 -3.37
C GLN A 79 -6.64 0.17 -4.07
N ASP A 80 -7.22 0.20 -5.25
CA ASP A 80 -7.61 1.44 -5.94
C ASP A 80 -9.13 1.64 -5.88
N SER A 81 -9.65 2.64 -6.62
CA SER A 81 -11.09 2.91 -6.68
C SER A 81 -11.91 1.78 -7.34
N THR A 82 -11.28 0.86 -8.02
CA THR A 82 -11.94 -0.20 -8.80
C THR A 82 -11.91 -1.57 -8.12
N GLY A 83 -10.98 -1.80 -7.22
CA GLY A 83 -10.83 -3.09 -6.54
C GLY A 83 -9.44 -3.30 -5.94
N LYS A 84 -9.12 -4.57 -5.68
CA LYS A 84 -7.89 -5.00 -5.04
C LYS A 84 -7.05 -5.83 -5.99
N ILE A 85 -5.73 -5.69 -5.88
CA ILE A 85 -4.76 -6.53 -6.61
C ILE A 85 -3.58 -6.86 -5.72
N GLN A 86 -3.04 -8.06 -5.87
CA GLN A 86 -1.85 -8.49 -5.16
C GLN A 86 -0.60 -7.90 -5.81
N LEU A 87 0.32 -7.45 -4.99
CA LEU A 87 1.66 -7.04 -5.38
C LEU A 87 2.67 -8.08 -4.91
N TYR A 88 3.66 -8.37 -5.75
CA TYR A 88 4.86 -9.12 -5.41
C TYR A 88 6.06 -8.20 -5.50
N ILE A 89 6.73 -7.98 -4.36
CA ILE A 89 7.82 -7.01 -4.23
C ILE A 89 9.07 -7.74 -3.79
N ARG A 90 10.09 -7.76 -4.63
CA ARG A 90 11.40 -8.32 -4.31
C ARG A 90 12.41 -7.20 -4.08
N ARG A 91 13.25 -7.39 -3.06
CA ARG A 91 14.30 -6.44 -2.71
C ARG A 91 15.19 -6.07 -3.90
N ASP A 92 15.65 -7.08 -4.64
CA ASP A 92 16.64 -6.89 -5.69
C ASP A 92 16.03 -6.36 -7.00
N ASP A 93 14.71 -6.40 -7.13
CA ASP A 93 13.98 -5.84 -8.28
C ASP A 93 13.69 -4.35 -8.11
N ILE A 94 13.26 -3.92 -6.91
CA ILE A 94 12.98 -2.50 -6.64
C ILE A 94 14.23 -1.71 -6.24
N ALA A 95 15.29 -2.38 -5.78
CA ALA A 95 16.58 -1.82 -5.42
C ALA A 95 17.70 -2.67 -6.02
N PRO A 96 17.93 -2.62 -7.35
CA PRO A 96 18.91 -3.46 -8.03
C PRO A 96 20.36 -3.08 -7.67
N GLU A 97 20.59 -1.82 -7.29
CA GLU A 97 21.90 -1.33 -6.89
C GLU A 97 22.36 -1.92 -5.54
N GLU A 98 23.57 -1.59 -5.12
CA GLU A 98 24.08 -2.02 -3.80
C GLU A 98 23.26 -1.44 -2.65
N ASP A 99 22.73 -0.24 -2.81
CA ASP A 99 21.86 0.41 -1.82
C ASP A 99 20.47 -0.22 -1.81
N LYS A 100 20.21 -0.99 -0.78
CA LYS A 100 18.92 -1.67 -0.54
C LYS A 100 17.98 -0.89 0.39
N THR A 101 18.25 0.39 0.62
CA THR A 101 17.47 1.24 1.55
C THR A 101 16.00 1.29 1.16
N LEU A 102 15.66 1.38 -0.12
CA LEU A 102 14.26 1.42 -0.57
C LEU A 102 13.46 0.19 -0.10
N TYR A 103 14.05 -0.99 -0.13
CA TYR A 103 13.37 -2.20 0.35
C TYR A 103 13.52 -2.38 1.86
N ASN A 104 14.75 -2.41 2.37
CA ASN A 104 15.03 -2.78 3.77
C ASN A 104 14.54 -1.75 4.78
N ILE A 105 14.54 -0.48 4.42
CA ILE A 105 14.16 0.62 5.31
C ILE A 105 12.79 1.18 4.92
N VAL A 106 12.64 1.69 3.69
CA VAL A 106 11.40 2.36 3.29
C VAL A 106 10.24 1.38 3.26
N TRP A 107 10.33 0.32 2.48
CA TRP A 107 9.23 -0.65 2.35
C TRP A 107 8.96 -1.41 3.64
N LYS A 108 9.99 -1.99 4.26
CA LYS A 108 9.79 -2.86 5.43
C LYS A 108 9.54 -2.14 6.74
N LYS A 109 10.09 -0.94 6.93
CA LYS A 109 10.08 -0.26 8.24
C LYS A 109 9.28 1.04 8.27
N LEU A 110 9.25 1.79 7.18
CA LEU A 110 8.66 3.13 7.15
C LEU A 110 7.27 3.19 6.54
N LEU A 111 6.93 2.26 5.64
CA LEU A 111 5.57 2.18 5.09
C LEU A 111 4.68 1.32 5.99
N ASP A 112 3.41 1.71 6.05
CA ASP A 112 2.39 1.09 6.87
C ASP A 112 1.15 0.77 6.04
N ILE A 113 0.30 -0.11 6.55
CA ILE A 113 -1.05 -0.32 6.05
C ILE A 113 -1.80 1.00 6.08
N GLY A 114 -2.44 1.35 4.98
CA GLY A 114 -3.13 2.62 4.79
C GLY A 114 -2.37 3.66 3.99
N ASP A 115 -1.06 3.50 3.81
CA ASP A 115 -0.26 4.38 2.95
C ASP A 115 -0.68 4.20 1.48
N ILE A 116 -0.60 5.29 0.72
CA ILE A 116 -0.84 5.25 -0.73
C ILE A 116 0.50 5.23 -1.44
N ILE A 117 0.67 4.26 -2.34
CA ILE A 117 1.86 4.08 -3.15
C ILE A 117 1.52 4.00 -4.63
N GLY A 118 2.46 4.39 -5.46
CA GLY A 118 2.46 4.10 -6.89
C GLY A 118 3.47 3.01 -7.19
N VAL A 119 3.11 2.05 -8.02
CA VAL A 119 3.99 0.98 -8.44
C VAL A 119 4.02 0.85 -9.95
N LYS A 120 5.19 0.48 -10.46
CA LYS A 120 5.40 0.05 -11.83
C LYS A 120 5.83 -1.40 -11.83
N GLY A 121 5.36 -2.17 -12.81
CA GLY A 121 5.77 -3.55 -12.94
C GLY A 121 5.09 -4.26 -14.10
N TYR A 122 5.10 -5.58 -14.07
CA TYR A 122 4.40 -6.43 -15.03
C TYR A 122 3.44 -7.37 -14.32
N VAL A 123 2.36 -7.72 -15.01
CA VAL A 123 1.35 -8.64 -14.49
C VAL A 123 1.79 -10.09 -14.73
N PHE A 124 1.55 -10.95 -13.76
CA PHE A 124 1.79 -12.39 -13.85
C PHE A 124 0.76 -13.15 -12.99
N THR A 125 0.68 -14.44 -13.22
CA THR A 125 -0.12 -15.33 -12.37
C THR A 125 0.80 -16.09 -11.42
N THR A 126 0.49 -16.08 -10.14
CA THR A 126 1.24 -16.86 -9.14
C THR A 126 0.97 -18.35 -9.29
N LYS A 127 1.80 -19.18 -8.65
CA LYS A 127 1.61 -20.66 -8.65
C LYS A 127 0.24 -21.08 -8.11
N THR A 128 -0.38 -20.26 -7.27
CA THR A 128 -1.72 -20.50 -6.72
C THR A 128 -2.86 -19.94 -7.57
N GLY A 129 -2.53 -19.32 -8.71
CA GLY A 129 -3.51 -18.78 -9.67
C GLY A 129 -3.94 -17.34 -9.39
N GLU A 130 -3.29 -16.61 -8.48
CA GLU A 130 -3.61 -15.21 -8.21
C GLU A 130 -2.94 -14.28 -9.21
N ILE A 131 -3.73 -13.44 -9.88
CA ILE A 131 -3.23 -12.40 -10.78
C ILE A 131 -2.59 -11.31 -9.92
N SER A 132 -1.32 -11.04 -10.18
CA SER A 132 -0.48 -10.16 -9.36
C SER A 132 0.39 -9.26 -10.21
N ILE A 133 0.89 -8.18 -9.61
CA ILE A 133 1.89 -7.31 -10.23
C ILE A 133 3.25 -7.63 -9.62
N HIS A 134 4.22 -7.98 -10.44
CA HIS A 134 5.63 -8.05 -10.07
C HIS A 134 6.20 -6.64 -10.13
N VAL A 135 6.46 -6.07 -8.99
CA VAL A 135 6.85 -4.64 -8.87
C VAL A 135 8.31 -4.45 -9.23
N SER A 136 8.60 -3.54 -10.13
CA SER A 136 9.95 -3.13 -10.51
C SER A 136 10.33 -1.74 -9.98
N ALA A 137 9.34 -0.89 -9.68
CA ALA A 137 9.56 0.42 -9.07
C ALA A 137 8.40 0.78 -8.15
N LEU A 138 8.71 1.54 -7.11
CA LEU A 138 7.76 1.92 -6.06
C LEU A 138 8.00 3.37 -5.65
N LYS A 139 6.92 4.14 -5.51
CA LYS A 139 6.95 5.52 -5.04
C LYS A 139 5.91 5.74 -3.95
N VAL A 140 6.28 6.40 -2.87
CA VAL A 140 5.35 6.86 -1.84
C VAL A 140 4.56 8.05 -2.39
N LEU A 141 3.24 8.00 -2.32
CA LEU A 141 2.35 9.06 -2.79
C LEU A 141 1.63 9.78 -1.65
N SER A 142 1.28 9.06 -0.59
CA SER A 142 0.66 9.66 0.60
C SER A 142 0.89 8.78 1.81
N LYS A 143 1.54 9.32 2.83
CA LYS A 143 1.71 8.67 4.12
C LYS A 143 0.44 8.82 4.96
N SER A 144 -0.14 7.72 5.39
CA SER A 144 -1.26 7.71 6.34
C SER A 144 -0.76 7.93 7.77
N LEU A 145 -1.18 9.01 8.41
CA LEU A 145 -0.80 9.33 9.78
C LEU A 145 -1.76 8.75 10.83
N ARG A 146 -2.87 8.17 10.38
CA ARG A 146 -3.83 7.46 11.22
C ARG A 146 -3.99 6.03 10.72
N PRO A 147 -4.12 5.03 11.62
CA PRO A 147 -4.46 3.67 11.21
C PRO A 147 -5.80 3.65 10.48
N LEU A 148 -5.96 2.68 9.58
CA LEU A 148 -7.26 2.42 8.98
C LEU A 148 -8.22 1.88 10.04
N PRO A 149 -9.54 2.19 9.94
CA PRO A 149 -10.56 1.56 10.75
C PRO A 149 -10.50 0.04 10.62
N VAL A 150 -10.56 -0.66 11.74
CA VAL A 150 -10.55 -2.12 11.78
C VAL A 150 -11.98 -2.60 11.98
N VAL A 151 -12.40 -3.54 11.14
CA VAL A 151 -13.66 -4.27 11.33
C VAL A 151 -13.52 -5.12 12.58
N LYS A 152 -14.40 -4.93 13.54
CA LYS A 152 -14.47 -5.73 14.77
C LYS A 152 -15.70 -6.64 14.71
N GLU A 153 -15.50 -7.91 15.00
CA GLU A 153 -16.59 -8.86 15.22
C GLU A 153 -16.87 -8.97 16.71
N LYS A 154 -18.12 -8.80 17.09
CA LYS A 154 -18.61 -9.06 18.43
C LYS A 154 -19.93 -9.80 18.34
N ASP A 155 -20.00 -10.97 18.99
CA ASP A 155 -21.21 -11.79 19.06
C ASP A 155 -21.80 -12.19 17.69
N GLY A 156 -20.93 -12.34 16.65
CA GLY A 156 -21.34 -12.69 15.29
C GLY A 156 -21.83 -11.50 14.45
N GLU A 157 -21.80 -10.31 15.00
CA GLU A 157 -22.06 -9.07 14.26
C GLU A 157 -20.75 -8.36 13.92
N THR A 158 -20.67 -7.81 12.72
CA THR A 158 -19.49 -7.10 12.21
C THR A 158 -19.69 -5.60 12.42
N PHE A 159 -18.82 -4.99 13.23
CA PHE A 159 -18.81 -3.54 13.45
C PHE A 159 -17.64 -2.91 12.69
N ASP A 160 -17.94 -1.93 11.87
CA ASP A 160 -16.96 -1.15 11.10
C ASP A 160 -16.98 0.30 11.59
N GLU A 161 -15.83 0.80 12.05
CA GLU A 161 -15.68 2.19 12.49
C GLU A 161 -16.08 3.24 11.43
N VAL A 162 -16.11 2.85 10.16
CA VAL A 162 -16.52 3.74 9.06
C VAL A 162 -18.03 3.76 8.86
N THR A 163 -18.70 2.62 9.06
CA THR A 163 -20.13 2.46 8.81
C THR A 163 -20.97 2.59 10.05
N ASP A 164 -20.40 2.34 11.24
CA ASP A 164 -21.10 2.47 12.50
C ASP A 164 -21.26 3.95 12.91
N ALA A 165 -22.51 4.39 13.00
CA ALA A 165 -22.84 5.77 13.32
C ALA A 165 -22.39 6.18 14.74
N GLU A 166 -22.41 5.26 15.71
CA GLU A 166 -21.97 5.52 17.08
C GLU A 166 -20.45 5.74 17.15
N PHE A 167 -19.66 4.93 16.43
CA PHE A 167 -18.22 5.12 16.30
C PHE A 167 -17.87 6.44 15.62
N ARG A 168 -18.61 6.83 14.59
CA ARG A 168 -18.41 8.12 13.90
C ARG A 168 -18.65 9.30 14.84
N ILE A 169 -19.73 9.27 15.61
CA ILE A 169 -20.06 10.33 16.57
C ILE A 169 -19.01 10.41 17.68
N ALA A 170 -18.60 9.27 18.24
CA ALA A 170 -17.55 9.20 19.25
C ALA A 170 -16.20 9.73 18.73
N SER A 171 -15.81 9.38 17.49
CA SER A 171 -14.59 9.90 16.86
C SER A 171 -14.62 11.41 16.65
N VAL A 172 -15.76 11.99 16.32
CA VAL A 172 -15.93 13.45 16.14
C VAL A 172 -15.93 14.17 17.48
N MET A 173 -16.50 13.59 18.53
CA MET A 173 -16.54 14.19 19.88
C MET A 173 -15.21 14.12 20.62
N LEU A 174 -14.31 13.19 20.26
CA LEU A 174 -12.97 13.01 20.85
C LEU A 174 -11.88 13.82 20.11
N THR A 175 -12.21 14.50 19.07
CA THR A 175 -11.33 15.44 18.35
C THR A 175 -11.73 16.88 18.69
#